data_19e96094ac13b6500aae76f7f18f2779
#
_entry.id   19e96094ac13b6500aae76f7f18f2779
#
_cell.length_a   1.000
_cell.length_b   1.000
_cell.length_c   1.000
_cell.angle_alpha   90.00
_cell.angle_beta   90.00
_cell.angle_gamma   90.00
#
_symmetry.space_group_name_H-M   'P 1'
#
loop_
_entity.id
_entity.type
_entity.pdbx_description
1 polymer ?
#
loop_
_entity_poly.entity_id
_entity_poly.type
_entity_poly.pdbx_seq_one_letter_code
_entity_poly.pdbx_strand_id
1 'polypeptide(L)'
;FMVDHLAPQGTDKGIWVAALMSAYAGAVFLFSSFWGTLSDRYGRRPILMLGLAGNTVAFVIFGLSTSLWMAFFARLLAGLFNANIPVARAYISDVSRPEEVAKRQGLIGVAFGVGFTIGPALGGWLSRPASWTWTDAFVGTIFETHPYLLPCLASSGLSLFALLLAFRLLPESHAPENRSKAKKT
;
A
#
# COMPACT_ATOMS: atom_id res chain seq x y z
N PHE A 1 2.18 5.60 18.31
CA PHE A 1 3.32 6.40 17.83
C PHE A 1 2.88 7.65 17.02
N MET A 2 2.36 7.52 15.78
CA MET A 2 1.95 8.69 14.97
C MET A 2 0.76 9.43 15.58
N VAL A 3 -0.24 8.70 16.08
CA VAL A 3 -1.38 9.28 16.79
C VAL A 3 -0.92 10.03 18.03
N ASP A 4 0.08 9.52 18.77
CA ASP A 4 0.64 10.21 19.95
C ASP A 4 1.25 11.57 19.61
N HIS A 5 1.82 11.70 18.42
CA HIS A 5 2.44 12.94 17.95
C HIS A 5 1.40 13.96 17.44
N LEU A 6 0.34 13.48 16.77
CA LEU A 6 -0.67 14.32 16.13
C LEU A 6 -1.92 14.59 16.98
N ALA A 7 -2.14 13.79 18.06
CA ALA A 7 -3.34 13.93 18.86
C ALA A 7 -3.24 15.10 19.83
N PRO A 8 -4.25 16.02 19.86
CA PRO A 8 -4.37 17.02 20.90
C PRO A 8 -4.48 16.40 22.30
N GLN A 9 -4.09 17.16 23.34
CA GLN A 9 -4.26 16.73 24.73
C GLN A 9 -5.75 16.49 25.02
N GLY A 10 -6.06 15.34 25.69
CA GLY A 10 -7.42 14.93 25.99
C GLY A 10 -8.12 14.09 24.90
N THR A 11 -7.47 13.85 23.76
CA THR A 11 -8.01 12.99 22.70
C THR A 11 -7.80 11.50 23.06
N ASP A 12 -8.84 10.68 22.89
CA ASP A 12 -8.71 9.23 23.03
C ASP A 12 -7.90 8.66 21.86
N LYS A 13 -6.63 8.37 22.15
CA LYS A 13 -5.68 7.83 21.17
C LYS A 13 -6.09 6.47 20.63
N GLY A 14 -6.75 5.64 21.47
CA GLY A 14 -7.22 4.31 21.08
C GLY A 14 -8.28 4.39 19.97
N ILE A 15 -9.23 5.31 20.10
CA ILE A 15 -10.25 5.54 19.08
C ILE A 15 -9.63 5.94 17.74
N TRP A 16 -8.65 6.84 17.74
CA TRP A 16 -7.99 7.25 16.51
C TRP A 16 -7.14 6.16 15.87
N VAL A 17 -6.45 5.34 16.66
CA VAL A 17 -5.73 4.17 16.13
C VAL A 17 -6.72 3.20 15.49
N ALA A 18 -7.82 2.90 16.16
CA ALA A 18 -8.87 2.05 15.61
C ALA A 18 -9.50 2.65 14.34
N ALA A 19 -9.78 3.96 14.33
CA ALA A 19 -10.32 4.65 13.17
C ALA A 19 -9.37 4.59 11.94
N LEU A 20 -8.08 4.84 12.13
CA LEU A 20 -7.08 4.75 11.07
C LEU A 20 -6.94 3.34 10.49
N MET A 21 -6.99 2.31 11.35
CA MET A 21 -6.96 0.91 10.91
C MET A 21 -8.24 0.52 10.19
N SER A 22 -9.40 0.90 10.74
CA SER A 22 -10.71 0.61 10.17
C SER A 22 -10.92 1.33 8.84
N ALA A 23 -10.46 2.58 8.72
CA ALA A 23 -10.52 3.34 7.47
C ALA A 23 -9.78 2.62 6.33
N TYR A 24 -8.56 2.15 6.60
CA TYR A 24 -7.79 1.38 5.63
C TYR A 24 -8.47 0.06 5.28
N ALA A 25 -8.82 -0.75 6.28
CA ALA A 25 -9.44 -2.05 6.06
C ALA A 25 -10.82 -1.95 5.38
N GLY A 26 -11.63 -0.97 5.79
CA GLY A 26 -12.92 -0.68 5.18
C GLY A 26 -12.80 -0.26 3.71
N ALA A 27 -11.84 0.59 3.39
CA ALA A 27 -11.57 0.97 2.00
C ALA A 27 -11.12 -0.24 1.16
N VAL A 28 -10.20 -1.08 1.67
CA VAL A 28 -9.79 -2.31 0.98
C VAL A 28 -10.99 -3.22 0.72
N PHE A 29 -11.85 -3.42 1.72
CA PHE A 29 -13.04 -4.27 1.59
C PHE A 29 -14.01 -3.74 0.54
N LEU A 30 -14.37 -2.47 0.61
CA LEU A 30 -15.36 -1.85 -0.29
C LEU A 30 -14.87 -1.81 -1.75
N PHE A 31 -13.60 -1.51 -1.96
CA PHE A 31 -13.07 -1.30 -3.31
C PHE A 31 -12.44 -2.55 -3.95
N SER A 32 -12.29 -3.66 -3.23
CA SER A 32 -11.71 -4.90 -3.78
C SER A 32 -12.51 -5.45 -4.96
N SER A 33 -13.84 -5.51 -4.85
CA SER A 33 -14.74 -5.94 -5.94
C SER A 33 -14.70 -4.99 -7.13
N PHE A 34 -14.66 -3.66 -6.86
CA PHE A 34 -14.56 -2.65 -7.90
C PHE A 34 -13.29 -2.81 -8.73
N TRP A 35 -12.13 -2.96 -8.07
CA TRP A 35 -10.87 -3.20 -8.76
C TRP A 35 -10.83 -4.52 -9.52
N GLY A 36 -11.46 -5.58 -9.00
CA GLY A 36 -11.64 -6.86 -9.69
C GLY A 36 -12.35 -6.67 -11.02
N THR A 37 -13.54 -6.11 -10.99
CA THR A 37 -14.36 -5.83 -12.20
C THR A 37 -13.66 -4.89 -13.18
N LEU A 38 -12.98 -3.88 -12.66
CA LEU A 38 -12.25 -2.94 -13.50
C LEU A 38 -11.09 -3.62 -14.23
N SER A 39 -10.39 -4.54 -13.55
CA SER A 39 -9.30 -5.32 -14.14
C SER A 39 -9.76 -6.31 -15.20
N ASP A 40 -10.99 -6.85 -15.10
CA ASP A 40 -11.58 -7.70 -16.11
C ASP A 40 -11.91 -6.93 -17.41
N ARG A 41 -12.25 -5.64 -17.27
CA ARG A 41 -12.60 -4.77 -18.42
C ARG A 41 -11.40 -4.16 -19.11
N TYR A 42 -10.44 -3.64 -18.33
CA TYR A 42 -9.31 -2.86 -18.85
C TYR A 42 -8.01 -3.66 -18.93
N GLY A 43 -7.95 -4.81 -18.28
CA GLY A 43 -6.76 -5.65 -18.18
C GLY A 43 -6.12 -5.61 -16.80
N ARG A 44 -5.37 -6.66 -16.46
CA ARG A 44 -4.76 -6.82 -15.14
C ARG A 44 -3.62 -5.84 -14.91
N ARG A 45 -2.74 -5.69 -15.92
CA ARG A 45 -1.52 -4.88 -15.84
C ARG A 45 -1.79 -3.41 -15.50
N PRO A 46 -2.64 -2.67 -16.24
CA PRO A 46 -2.84 -1.24 -15.95
C PRO A 46 -3.46 -1.00 -14.58
N ILE A 47 -4.32 -1.90 -14.11
CA ILE A 47 -4.95 -1.78 -12.80
C ILE A 47 -3.94 -2.03 -11.68
N LEU A 48 -3.07 -3.03 -11.80
CA LEU A 48 -1.98 -3.25 -10.85
C LEU A 48 -1.03 -2.06 -10.77
N MET A 49 -0.66 -1.48 -11.92
CA MET A 49 0.20 -0.29 -11.96
C MET A 49 -0.48 0.93 -11.32
N LEU A 50 -1.76 1.14 -11.58
CA LEU A 50 -2.53 2.23 -10.98
C LEU A 50 -2.59 2.09 -9.45
N GLY A 51 -2.79 0.86 -8.95
CA GLY A 51 -2.77 0.57 -7.52
C GLY A 51 -1.41 0.89 -6.87
N LEU A 52 -0.30 0.47 -7.51
CA LEU A 52 1.05 0.76 -7.02
C LEU A 52 1.36 2.26 -7.04
N ALA A 53 0.98 2.97 -8.10
CA ALA A 53 1.15 4.43 -8.20
C ALA A 53 0.36 5.16 -7.12
N GLY A 54 -0.92 4.82 -6.95
CA GLY A 54 -1.77 5.42 -5.92
C GLY A 54 -1.27 5.12 -4.50
N ASN A 55 -0.78 3.91 -4.25
CA ASN A 55 -0.19 3.53 -2.97
C ASN A 55 1.09 4.32 -2.67
N THR A 56 1.95 4.55 -3.69
CA THR A 56 3.13 5.40 -3.58
C THR A 56 2.76 6.81 -3.09
N VAL A 57 1.77 7.43 -3.73
CA VAL A 57 1.28 8.78 -3.35
C VAL A 57 0.65 8.77 -1.96
N ALA A 58 -0.16 7.77 -1.64
CA ALA A 58 -0.82 7.65 -0.34
C ALA A 58 0.17 7.56 0.83
N PHE A 59 1.28 6.84 0.67
CA PHE A 59 2.33 6.77 1.69
C PHE A 59 3.04 8.11 1.89
N VAL A 60 3.31 8.86 0.82
CA VAL A 60 3.90 10.20 0.93
C VAL A 60 2.96 11.14 1.69
N ILE A 61 1.67 11.17 1.32
CA ILE A 61 0.66 12.00 2.01
C ILE A 61 0.56 11.60 3.49
N PHE A 62 0.56 10.29 3.77
CA PHE A 62 0.51 9.80 5.15
C PHE A 62 1.74 10.22 5.96
N GLY A 63 2.94 10.14 5.38
CA GLY A 63 4.18 10.57 6.04
C GLY A 63 4.27 12.07 6.31
N LEU A 64 3.67 12.88 5.43
CA LEU A 64 3.59 14.34 5.55
C LEU A 64 2.40 14.82 6.39
N SER A 65 1.61 13.90 6.98
CA SER A 65 0.40 14.28 7.73
C SER A 65 0.74 15.13 8.94
N THR A 66 0.10 16.30 9.02
CA THR A 66 0.18 17.27 10.14
C THR A 66 -1.05 17.21 11.05
N SER A 67 -2.08 16.47 10.67
CA SER A 67 -3.32 16.30 11.45
C SER A 67 -3.83 14.86 11.38
N LEU A 68 -4.60 14.46 12.41
CA LEU A 68 -5.25 13.13 12.44
C LEU A 68 -6.22 12.93 11.28
N TRP A 69 -6.93 13.99 10.86
CA TRP A 69 -7.83 13.93 9.71
C TRP A 69 -7.08 13.71 8.39
N MET A 70 -5.94 14.38 8.20
CA MET A 70 -5.10 14.17 7.02
C MET A 70 -4.57 12.71 7.00
N ALA A 71 -4.12 12.21 8.14
CA ALA A 71 -3.71 10.82 8.27
C ALA A 71 -4.85 9.82 7.99
N PHE A 72 -6.09 10.15 8.44
CA PHE A 72 -7.28 9.34 8.17
C PHE A 72 -7.59 9.26 6.67
N PHE A 73 -7.63 10.38 5.97
CA PHE A 73 -7.86 10.39 4.53
C PHE A 73 -6.73 9.73 3.74
N ALA A 74 -5.48 9.89 4.17
CA ALA A 74 -4.36 9.18 3.57
C ALA A 74 -4.47 7.66 3.75
N ARG A 75 -5.00 7.17 4.88
CA ARG A 75 -5.29 5.75 5.11
C ARG A 75 -6.45 5.23 4.25
N LEU A 76 -7.51 6.02 4.08
CA LEU A 76 -8.58 5.71 3.13
C LEU A 76 -8.03 5.58 1.71
N LEU A 77 -7.22 6.53 1.29
CA LEU A 77 -6.58 6.54 -0.03
C LEU A 77 -5.65 5.32 -0.22
N ALA A 78 -4.82 5.01 0.78
CA ALA A 78 -3.97 3.82 0.76
C ALA A 78 -4.80 2.54 0.65
N GLY A 79 -5.90 2.42 1.40
CA GLY A 79 -6.82 1.29 1.33
C GLY A 79 -7.49 1.16 -0.03
N LEU A 80 -7.95 2.27 -0.61
CA LEU A 80 -8.51 2.31 -1.95
C LEU A 80 -7.54 1.71 -2.98
N PHE A 81 -6.30 2.17 -3.03
CA PHE A 81 -5.33 1.69 -4.02
C PHE A 81 -4.72 0.33 -3.69
N ASN A 82 -4.71 -0.10 -2.43
CA ASN A 82 -4.23 -1.42 -2.04
C ASN A 82 -5.29 -2.53 -2.18
N ALA A 83 -6.52 -2.19 -2.51
CA ALA A 83 -7.60 -3.15 -2.79
C ALA A 83 -7.38 -3.96 -4.09
N ASN A 84 -6.21 -3.89 -4.70
CA ASN A 84 -5.83 -4.61 -5.92
C ASN A 84 -5.21 -6.01 -5.68
N ILE A 85 -5.13 -6.47 -4.43
CA ILE A 85 -4.63 -7.83 -4.10
C ILE A 85 -5.40 -8.93 -4.86
N PRO A 86 -6.75 -8.89 -4.96
CA PRO A 86 -7.48 -9.85 -5.78
C PRO A 86 -7.06 -9.83 -7.25
N VAL A 87 -6.72 -8.66 -7.78
CA VAL A 87 -6.23 -8.50 -9.18
C VAL A 87 -4.88 -9.19 -9.35
N ALA A 88 -3.97 -9.04 -8.38
CA ALA A 88 -2.67 -9.73 -8.41
C ALA A 88 -2.83 -11.26 -8.36
N ARG A 89 -3.77 -11.76 -7.54
CA ARG A 89 -4.08 -13.20 -7.48
C ARG A 89 -4.67 -13.71 -8.81
N ALA A 90 -5.58 -12.96 -9.40
CA ALA A 90 -6.15 -13.28 -10.70
C ALA A 90 -5.06 -13.27 -11.79
N TYR A 91 -4.18 -12.27 -11.79
CA TYR A 91 -3.03 -12.22 -12.72
C TYR A 91 -2.17 -13.49 -12.62
N ILE A 92 -1.81 -13.91 -11.40
CA ILE A 92 -1.03 -15.14 -11.19
C ILE A 92 -1.76 -16.36 -11.74
N SER A 93 -3.08 -16.46 -11.54
CA SER A 93 -3.86 -17.57 -12.09
C SER A 93 -3.89 -17.55 -13.62
N ASP A 94 -3.99 -16.35 -14.23
CA ASP A 94 -4.03 -16.19 -15.69
C ASP A 94 -2.70 -16.59 -16.37
N VAL A 95 -1.55 -16.35 -15.73
CA VAL A 95 -0.21 -16.62 -16.29
C VAL A 95 0.41 -17.95 -15.85
N SER A 96 -0.26 -18.70 -14.97
CA SER A 96 0.27 -19.93 -14.41
C SER A 96 -0.38 -21.16 -15.03
N ARG A 97 0.38 -22.25 -15.14
CA ARG A 97 -0.20 -23.56 -15.45
C ARG A 97 -1.05 -24.05 -14.27
N PRO A 98 -2.13 -24.81 -14.50
CA PRO A 98 -3.02 -25.28 -13.43
C PRO A 98 -2.27 -25.92 -12.25
N GLU A 99 -1.25 -26.71 -12.52
CA GLU A 99 -0.45 -27.42 -11.51
C GLU A 99 0.42 -26.47 -10.66
N GLU A 100 0.74 -25.29 -11.16
CA GLU A 100 1.62 -24.31 -10.50
C GLU A 100 0.87 -23.21 -9.76
N VAL A 101 -0.44 -23.03 -10.03
CA VAL A 101 -1.27 -21.95 -9.45
C VAL A 101 -1.17 -21.94 -7.93
N ALA A 102 -1.38 -23.10 -7.28
CA ALA A 102 -1.34 -23.21 -5.82
C ALA A 102 0.03 -22.79 -5.26
N LYS A 103 1.13 -23.25 -5.88
CA LYS A 103 2.49 -22.89 -5.49
C LYS A 103 2.76 -21.40 -5.62
N ARG A 104 2.38 -20.80 -6.74
CA ARG A 104 2.57 -19.36 -7.02
C ARG A 104 1.68 -18.47 -6.13
N GLN A 105 0.45 -18.90 -5.86
CA GLN A 105 -0.42 -18.23 -4.88
C GLN A 105 0.16 -18.29 -3.47
N GLY A 106 0.81 -19.41 -3.10
CA GLY A 106 1.51 -19.55 -1.82
C GLY A 106 2.64 -18.54 -1.63
N LEU A 107 3.33 -18.10 -2.71
CA LEU A 107 4.36 -17.06 -2.63
C LEU A 107 3.80 -15.71 -2.16
N ILE A 108 2.54 -15.39 -2.48
CA ILE A 108 1.89 -14.20 -1.93
C ILE A 108 1.80 -14.32 -0.40
N GLY A 109 1.42 -15.50 0.12
CA GLY A 109 1.36 -15.75 1.56
C GLY A 109 2.75 -15.60 2.23
N VAL A 110 3.80 -16.12 1.59
CA VAL A 110 5.19 -15.95 2.07
C VAL A 110 5.56 -14.46 2.09
N ALA A 111 5.26 -13.71 1.03
CA ALA A 111 5.55 -12.28 0.97
C ALA A 111 4.82 -11.49 2.08
N PHE A 112 3.55 -11.83 2.37
CA PHE A 112 2.83 -11.27 3.51
C PHE A 112 3.49 -11.63 4.84
N GLY A 113 3.85 -12.89 5.07
CA GLY A 113 4.51 -13.33 6.30
C GLY A 113 5.82 -12.59 6.55
N VAL A 114 6.67 -12.48 5.54
CA VAL A 114 7.92 -11.70 5.59
C VAL A 114 7.63 -10.22 5.85
N GLY A 115 6.67 -9.64 5.15
CA GLY A 115 6.28 -8.24 5.32
C GLY A 115 5.77 -7.93 6.73
N PHE A 116 4.91 -8.78 7.30
CA PHE A 116 4.40 -8.63 8.67
C PHE A 116 5.47 -8.82 9.74
N THR A 117 6.49 -9.64 9.48
CA THR A 117 7.59 -9.86 10.42
C THR A 117 8.61 -8.71 10.38
N ILE A 118 9.04 -8.33 9.18
CA ILE A 118 10.11 -7.34 9.01
C ILE A 118 9.55 -5.91 9.06
N GLY A 119 8.33 -5.70 8.58
CA GLY A 119 7.71 -4.36 8.46
C GLY A 119 7.70 -3.56 9.75
N PRO A 120 7.15 -4.08 10.87
CA PRO A 120 7.14 -3.38 12.15
C PRO A 120 8.54 -3.06 12.69
N ALA A 121 9.51 -3.97 12.50
CA ALA A 121 10.89 -3.77 12.93
C ALA A 121 11.55 -2.63 12.14
N LEU A 122 11.45 -2.65 10.82
CA LEU A 122 11.97 -1.58 9.96
C LEU A 122 11.24 -0.25 10.19
N GLY A 123 9.91 -0.28 10.31
CA GLY A 123 9.11 0.91 10.58
C GLY A 123 9.45 1.56 11.92
N GLY A 124 9.68 0.73 12.96
CA GLY A 124 10.13 1.20 14.26
C GLY A 124 11.54 1.81 14.22
N TRP A 125 12.46 1.14 13.55
CA TRP A 125 13.85 1.60 13.42
C TRP A 125 13.96 2.90 12.60
N LEU A 126 13.22 3.03 11.51
CA LEU A 126 13.21 4.23 10.66
C LEU A 126 12.40 5.39 11.27
N SER A 127 11.62 5.16 12.33
CA SER A 127 10.89 6.24 12.98
C SER A 127 11.80 7.14 13.79
N ARG A 128 11.49 8.45 13.81
CA ARG A 128 12.21 9.49 14.55
C ARG A 128 13.71 9.58 14.22
N PRO A 129 14.09 9.73 12.94
CA PRO A 129 15.50 9.75 12.54
C PRO A 129 16.29 10.90 13.17
N ALA A 130 15.64 12.02 13.50
CA ALA A 130 16.29 13.14 14.21
C ALA A 130 16.68 12.81 15.66
N SER A 131 16.18 11.72 16.24
CA SER A 131 16.57 11.24 17.59
C SER A 131 17.67 10.16 17.56
N TRP A 132 18.25 9.86 16.40
CA TRP A 132 19.32 8.88 16.31
C TRP A 132 20.62 9.43 16.87
N THR A 133 21.20 8.72 17.85
CA THR A 133 22.41 9.14 18.56
C THR A 133 23.71 8.98 17.77
N TRP A 134 23.66 8.24 16.65
CA TRP A 134 24.83 7.96 15.80
C TRP A 134 24.99 8.90 14.61
N THR A 135 24.02 9.81 14.38
CA THR A 135 24.10 10.82 13.32
C THR A 135 23.22 12.03 13.61
N ASP A 136 23.74 13.23 13.34
CA ASP A 136 23.01 14.49 13.42
C ASP A 136 22.45 14.93 12.06
N ALA A 137 22.57 14.08 11.03
CA ALA A 137 22.20 14.41 9.65
C ALA A 137 20.72 14.80 9.46
N PHE A 138 19.85 14.41 10.37
CA PHE A 138 18.40 14.66 10.30
C PHE A 138 17.93 15.77 11.25
N VAL A 139 18.83 16.30 12.10
CA VAL A 139 18.54 17.42 13.01
C VAL A 139 18.37 18.70 12.18
N GLY A 140 17.36 19.51 12.49
CA GLY A 140 17.03 20.71 11.72
C GLY A 140 16.40 20.48 10.35
N THR A 141 16.05 19.23 10.03
CA THR A 141 15.41 18.87 8.75
C THR A 141 13.92 18.64 8.93
N ILE A 142 13.22 18.41 7.80
CA ILE A 142 11.78 18.05 7.78
C ILE A 142 11.46 16.80 8.64
N PHE A 143 12.44 15.95 8.93
CA PHE A 143 12.26 14.74 9.74
C PHE A 143 12.10 15.04 11.25
N GLU A 144 12.48 16.24 11.70
CA GLU A 144 12.21 16.68 13.08
C GLU A 144 10.73 17.02 13.26
N THR A 145 10.13 17.70 12.29
CA THR A 145 8.70 18.03 12.29
C THR A 145 7.82 16.86 11.88
N HIS A 146 8.33 15.94 11.06
CA HIS A 146 7.62 14.76 10.56
C HIS A 146 8.39 13.48 10.89
N PRO A 147 8.37 13.01 12.15
CA PRO A 147 9.22 11.91 12.62
C PRO A 147 8.90 10.55 11.97
N TYR A 148 7.73 10.42 11.36
CA TYR A 148 7.29 9.20 10.67
C TYR A 148 7.39 9.30 9.14
N LEU A 149 7.97 10.37 8.61
CA LEU A 149 8.13 10.57 7.17
C LEU A 149 9.09 9.54 6.56
N LEU A 150 10.21 9.25 7.24
CA LEU A 150 11.24 8.34 6.72
C LEU A 150 10.71 6.92 6.45
N PRO A 151 10.00 6.23 7.38
CA PRO A 151 9.40 4.92 7.08
C PRO A 151 8.34 4.98 5.97
N CYS A 152 7.61 6.09 5.86
CA CYS A 152 6.64 6.28 4.79
C CYS A 152 7.32 6.48 3.43
N LEU A 153 8.43 7.22 3.38
CA LEU A 153 9.24 7.36 2.16
C LEU A 153 9.90 6.04 1.76
N ALA A 154 10.38 5.25 2.71
CA ALA A 154 10.90 3.91 2.43
C ALA A 154 9.82 3.00 1.81
N SER A 155 8.60 3.01 2.36
CA SER A 155 7.45 2.26 1.83
C SER A 155 7.02 2.77 0.46
N SER A 156 6.99 4.09 0.27
CA SER A 156 6.70 4.73 -1.01
C SER A 156 7.76 4.40 -2.06
N GLY A 157 9.04 4.43 -1.70
CA GLY A 157 10.15 4.04 -2.57
C GLY A 157 10.08 2.58 -3.00
N LEU A 158 9.72 1.66 -2.08
CA LEU A 158 9.52 0.26 -2.41
C LEU A 158 8.33 0.06 -3.36
N SER A 159 7.22 0.79 -3.14
CA SER A 159 6.06 0.75 -4.03
C SER A 159 6.38 1.31 -5.41
N LEU A 160 7.14 2.40 -5.48
CA LEU A 160 7.63 2.98 -6.74
C LEU A 160 8.58 2.03 -7.48
N PHE A 161 9.49 1.38 -6.76
CA PHE A 161 10.37 0.36 -7.33
C PHE A 161 9.57 -0.80 -7.92
N ALA A 162 8.57 -1.30 -7.17
CA ALA A 162 7.66 -2.34 -7.67
C ALA A 162 6.87 -1.87 -8.91
N LEU A 163 6.44 -0.60 -8.95
CA LEU A 163 5.79 -0.01 -10.10
C LEU A 163 6.69 0.01 -11.35
N LEU A 164 7.96 0.42 -11.18
CA LEU A 164 8.94 0.44 -12.27
C LEU A 164 9.25 -0.98 -12.78
N LEU A 165 9.37 -1.95 -11.87
CA LEU A 165 9.52 -3.36 -12.25
C LEU A 165 8.29 -3.87 -12.99
N ALA A 166 7.09 -3.59 -12.50
CA ALA A 166 5.84 -3.98 -13.16
C ALA A 166 5.72 -3.35 -14.54
N PHE A 167 6.12 -2.07 -14.70
CA PHE A 167 6.12 -1.40 -15.99
C PHE A 167 7.04 -2.07 -16.99
N ARG A 168 8.24 -2.53 -16.55
CA ARG A 168 9.26 -3.15 -17.41
C ARG A 168 9.01 -4.63 -17.68
N LEU A 169 8.59 -5.38 -16.66
CA LEU A 169 8.62 -6.84 -16.66
C LEU A 169 7.24 -7.49 -16.76
N LEU A 170 6.15 -6.78 -16.42
CA LEU A 170 4.83 -7.39 -16.34
C LEU A 170 4.13 -7.34 -17.71
N PRO A 171 3.97 -8.47 -18.42
CA PRO A 171 3.13 -8.51 -19.63
C PRO A 171 1.65 -8.42 -19.27
N GLU A 172 0.82 -8.03 -20.22
CA GLU A 172 -0.64 -8.11 -20.03
C GLU A 172 -1.10 -9.56 -20.11
N SER A 173 -1.79 -10.04 -19.08
CA SER A 173 -2.25 -11.44 -19.01
C SER A 173 -3.66 -11.64 -19.57
N HIS A 174 -4.48 -10.58 -19.62
CA HIS A 174 -5.88 -10.69 -20.02
C HIS A 174 -6.05 -10.50 -21.52
N ALA A 175 -6.39 -11.59 -22.22
CA ALA A 175 -6.57 -11.59 -23.66
C ALA A 175 -7.66 -10.59 -24.11
N PRO A 176 -7.46 -9.87 -25.25
CA PRO A 176 -8.42 -8.88 -25.75
C PRO A 176 -9.83 -9.43 -25.98
N GLU A 177 -9.93 -10.71 -26.32
CA GLU A 177 -11.17 -11.42 -26.56
C GLU A 177 -12.04 -11.57 -25.29
N ASN A 178 -11.44 -11.81 -24.15
CA ASN A 178 -12.11 -11.90 -22.87
C ASN A 178 -12.60 -10.53 -22.37
N ARG A 179 -11.86 -9.44 -22.69
CA ARG A 179 -12.28 -8.07 -22.39
C ARG A 179 -13.56 -7.67 -23.11
N SER A 180 -13.77 -8.17 -24.34
CA SER A 180 -14.99 -7.86 -25.11
C SER A 180 -16.24 -8.51 -24.52
N LYS A 181 -16.12 -9.68 -23.91
CA LYS A 181 -17.22 -10.38 -23.23
C LYS A 181 -17.61 -9.65 -21.94
N ALA A 182 -16.64 -9.19 -21.15
CA ALA A 182 -16.87 -8.43 -19.91
C ALA A 182 -17.52 -7.05 -20.13
N LYS A 183 -17.42 -6.47 -21.35
CA LYS A 183 -18.09 -5.20 -21.70
C LYS A 183 -19.58 -5.34 -22.03
N LYS A 184 -20.05 -6.56 -22.29
CA LYS A 184 -21.45 -6.83 -22.73
C LYS A 184 -22.36 -7.25 -21.58
N THR A 185 -21.83 -7.44 -20.37
CA THR A 185 -22.53 -7.75 -19.13
C THR A 185 -22.52 -6.53 -18.20
#